data_ae0e02a13ece4b930849e9c4607e4cf0
#
_entry.id   ae0e02a13ece4b930849e9c4607e4cf0
#
_cell.length_a   1.000
_cell.length_b   1.000
_cell.length_c   1.000
_cell.angle_alpha   90.00
_cell.angle_beta   90.00
_cell.angle_gamma   90.00
#
_symmetry.space_group_name_H-M   'P 1'
#
loop_
_entity.id
_entity.type
_entity.pdbx_description
1 polymer ?
#
loop_
_entity_poly.entity_id
_entity_poly.type
_entity_poly.pdbx_seq_one_letter_code
_entity_poly.pdbx_strand_id
1 'polypeptide(L)'
;MCKREMTLGEEIIGLSTRGIDTPTVERMYRKYIEMAADKESKEAMRAYCINDELLSIEELINAIFGVSSKSDLKDAKVGDKTTIKLDGLGEFAATVHKVTDDKVMLIFDDYVADRPMNESGTNKGGFKDSDLNKWLHTEFLNALPYSIRARLTDVTIPTVGEMFGWYDEWDRNHFEADNDKQLPLMKQRRNRVAYYNNECEFGWLRNATKKEFSAALFASVNGGGFSNCNGASNSFGVRPEIWLVK
;
A
#
# COMPACT_ATOMS: atom_id res chain seq x y z
N MET A 1 -6.71 37.27 13.93
CA MET A 1 -6.64 35.80 13.97
C MET A 1 -7.53 35.33 15.11
N CYS A 2 -8.50 34.51 14.85
CA CYS A 2 -9.42 33.95 15.85
C CYS A 2 -8.71 32.95 16.73
N LYS A 3 -9.02 32.89 18.04
CA LYS A 3 -8.45 31.91 18.99
C LYS A 3 -8.53 30.46 18.49
N ARG A 4 -9.57 30.15 17.70
CA ARG A 4 -9.83 28.84 17.06
C ARG A 4 -8.85 28.51 15.94
N GLU A 5 -8.41 29.52 15.14
CA GLU A 5 -7.46 29.32 14.04
C GLU A 5 -6.05 29.01 14.56
N MET A 6 -5.65 29.59 15.70
CA MET A 6 -4.37 29.26 16.36
C MET A 6 -4.38 27.82 16.91
N THR A 7 -5.48 27.40 17.52
CA THR A 7 -5.59 26.05 18.08
C THR A 7 -5.44 24.97 17.00
N LEU A 8 -6.02 25.18 15.82
CA LEU A 8 -5.92 24.25 14.70
C LEU A 8 -4.50 24.20 14.10
N GLY A 9 -3.84 25.37 14.01
CA GLY A 9 -2.44 25.46 13.58
C GLY A 9 -1.50 24.76 14.57
N GLU A 10 -1.74 24.92 15.88
CA GLU A 10 -0.99 24.24 16.94
C GLU A 10 -1.21 22.72 16.92
N GLU A 11 -2.42 22.26 16.62
CA GLU A 11 -2.72 20.85 16.46
C GLU A 11 -2.05 20.25 15.22
N ILE A 12 -2.04 20.94 14.08
CA ILE A 12 -1.33 20.53 12.86
C ILE A 12 0.20 20.45 13.13
N ILE A 13 0.76 21.42 13.86
CA ILE A 13 2.16 21.37 14.32
C ILE A 13 2.38 20.19 15.27
N GLY A 14 1.41 19.92 16.15
CA GLY A 14 1.43 18.76 17.04
C GLY A 14 1.42 17.39 16.32
N LEU A 15 0.88 17.32 15.11
CA LEU A 15 0.90 16.11 14.28
C LEU A 15 2.32 15.78 13.79
N SER A 16 3.15 16.79 13.47
CA SER A 16 4.55 16.56 13.06
C SER A 16 5.38 15.92 14.15
N THR A 17 5.07 16.20 15.41
CA THR A 17 5.75 15.60 16.58
C THR A 17 5.31 14.14 16.86
N ARG A 18 4.25 13.67 16.21
CA ARG A 18 3.71 12.30 16.33
C ARG A 18 4.13 11.35 15.19
N GLY A 19 5.10 11.75 14.38
CA GLY A 19 5.66 10.88 13.35
C GLY A 19 5.00 10.97 11.97
N ILE A 20 4.14 11.98 11.73
CA ILE A 20 3.69 12.32 10.38
C ILE A 20 4.83 13.04 9.67
N ASP A 21 5.10 12.66 8.40
CA ASP A 21 6.20 13.25 7.65
C ASP A 21 6.02 14.77 7.44
N THR A 22 7.12 15.51 7.51
CA THR A 22 7.17 16.96 7.39
C THR A 22 6.50 17.49 6.10
N PRO A 23 6.74 16.89 4.90
CA PRO A 23 6.07 17.32 3.67
C PRO A 23 4.54 17.24 3.73
N THR A 24 4.00 16.19 4.36
CA THR A 24 2.54 16.05 4.54
C THR A 24 2.00 17.16 5.44
N VAL A 25 2.64 17.42 6.57
CA VAL A 25 2.25 18.48 7.50
C VAL A 25 2.32 19.86 6.84
N GLU A 26 3.38 20.14 6.09
CA GLU A 26 3.52 21.41 5.35
C GLU A 26 2.44 21.59 4.28
N ARG A 27 2.12 20.54 3.54
CA ARG A 27 1.04 20.57 2.54
C ARG A 27 -0.31 20.83 3.18
N MET A 28 -0.60 20.18 4.31
CA MET A 28 -1.82 20.39 5.09
C MET A 28 -1.90 21.84 5.59
N TYR A 29 -0.82 22.36 6.14
CA TYR A 29 -0.74 23.72 6.65
C TYR A 29 -0.92 24.77 5.55
N ARG A 30 -0.27 24.60 4.38
CA ARG A 30 -0.44 25.50 3.22
C ARG A 30 -1.91 25.54 2.78
N LYS A 31 -2.55 24.38 2.61
CA LYS A 31 -3.94 24.31 2.19
C LYS A 31 -4.88 24.93 3.22
N TYR A 32 -4.61 24.76 4.50
CA TYR A 32 -5.32 25.43 5.58
C TYR A 32 -5.20 26.96 5.48
N ILE A 33 -4.00 27.47 5.25
CA ILE A 33 -3.76 28.93 5.09
C ILE A 33 -4.48 29.46 3.84
N GLU A 34 -4.45 28.74 2.72
CA GLU A 34 -5.16 29.10 1.50
C GLU A 34 -6.68 29.18 1.75
N MET A 35 -7.26 28.16 2.38
CA MET A 35 -8.68 28.14 2.75
C MET A 35 -9.04 29.25 3.75
N ALA A 36 -8.18 29.54 4.72
CA ALA A 36 -8.39 30.62 5.68
C ALA A 36 -8.28 32.01 5.06
N ALA A 37 -7.63 32.15 3.93
CA ALA A 37 -7.52 33.41 3.18
C ALA A 37 -8.77 33.71 2.32
N ASP A 38 -9.49 32.68 1.89
CA ASP A 38 -10.69 32.80 1.08
C ASP A 38 -11.96 32.93 1.94
N LYS A 39 -12.81 33.93 1.62
CA LYS A 39 -14.02 34.24 2.39
C LYS A 39 -15.08 33.12 2.32
N GLU A 40 -15.22 32.49 1.17
CA GLU A 40 -16.17 31.38 0.93
C GLU A 40 -15.76 30.13 1.67
N SER A 41 -14.46 29.83 1.70
CA SER A 41 -13.88 28.75 2.48
C SER A 41 -13.98 29.00 3.99
N LYS A 42 -13.90 30.26 4.46
CA LYS A 42 -14.17 30.61 5.86
C LYS A 42 -15.62 30.33 6.29
N GLU A 43 -16.58 30.58 5.40
CA GLU A 43 -17.99 30.27 5.66
C GLU A 43 -18.25 28.76 5.66
N ALA A 44 -17.62 28.03 4.74
CA ALA A 44 -17.65 26.58 4.73
C ALA A 44 -16.99 25.98 6.00
N MET A 45 -15.85 26.50 6.44
CA MET A 45 -15.22 26.11 7.70
C MET A 45 -16.11 26.42 8.93
N ARG A 46 -16.84 27.53 8.91
CA ARG A 46 -17.83 27.85 9.95
C ARG A 46 -19.03 26.89 9.93
N ALA A 47 -19.46 26.44 8.75
CA ALA A 47 -20.53 25.46 8.60
C ALA A 47 -20.16 24.10 9.22
N TYR A 48 -18.91 23.67 9.12
CA TYR A 48 -18.37 22.49 9.82
C TYR A 48 -18.25 22.67 11.35
N CYS A 49 -18.34 23.92 11.84
CA CYS A 49 -18.29 24.26 13.26
C CYS A 49 -19.67 24.54 13.89
N ILE A 50 -20.77 24.45 13.14
CA ILE A 50 -22.10 24.95 13.57
C ILE A 50 -22.73 24.09 14.70
N ASN A 51 -22.28 22.88 14.93
CA ASN A 51 -22.85 22.01 15.96
C ASN A 51 -22.05 21.97 17.27
N ASP A 52 -21.20 22.95 17.57
CA ASP A 52 -20.36 23.02 18.79
C ASP A 52 -19.47 21.78 19.08
N GLU A 53 -19.52 20.76 18.26
CA GLU A 53 -18.58 19.66 18.29
C GLU A 53 -17.41 19.98 17.38
N LEU A 54 -16.22 20.10 17.96
CA LEU A 54 -14.96 20.15 17.23
C LEU A 54 -14.86 18.88 16.39
N LEU A 55 -14.85 19.05 15.04
CA LEU A 55 -14.44 17.97 14.17
C LEU A 55 -13.09 17.45 14.69
N SER A 56 -12.97 16.16 14.82
CA SER A 56 -11.68 15.55 15.12
C SER A 56 -10.69 15.98 14.02
N ILE A 57 -9.41 16.02 14.33
CA ILE A 57 -8.35 16.32 13.34
C ILE A 57 -8.51 15.41 12.12
N GLU A 58 -8.92 14.18 12.32
CA GLU A 58 -9.17 13.20 11.28
C GLU A 58 -10.33 13.62 10.36
N GLU A 59 -11.44 14.08 10.91
CA GLU A 59 -12.59 14.59 10.14
C GLU A 59 -12.23 15.87 9.38
N LEU A 60 -11.44 16.74 9.97
CA LEU A 60 -10.96 17.96 9.30
C LEU A 60 -10.01 17.63 8.15
N ILE A 61 -9.05 16.71 8.35
CA ILE A 61 -8.16 16.22 7.31
C ILE A 61 -8.97 15.61 6.17
N ASN A 62 -9.97 14.80 6.50
CA ASN A 62 -10.86 14.18 5.54
C ASN A 62 -11.66 15.23 4.74
N ALA A 63 -12.17 16.27 5.39
CA ALA A 63 -12.91 17.35 4.74
C ALA A 63 -12.01 18.20 3.83
N ILE A 64 -10.79 18.54 4.27
CA ILE A 64 -9.84 19.40 3.53
C ILE A 64 -9.26 18.68 2.32
N PHE A 65 -8.94 17.39 2.44
CA PHE A 65 -8.25 16.64 1.39
C PHE A 65 -9.18 15.82 0.50
N GLY A 66 -10.52 15.94 0.70
CA GLY A 66 -11.49 15.16 -0.08
C GLY A 66 -11.35 13.66 0.14
N VAL A 67 -10.75 13.28 1.26
CA VAL A 67 -10.70 11.89 1.69
C VAL A 67 -12.10 11.55 2.15
N SER A 68 -12.87 10.87 1.31
CA SER A 68 -14.19 10.35 1.69
C SER A 68 -14.02 9.54 2.97
N SER A 69 -14.56 10.09 4.06
CA SER A 69 -14.58 9.41 5.35
C SER A 69 -15.30 8.10 5.22
N LYS A 70 -14.66 7.03 5.68
CA LYS A 70 -15.30 5.77 5.98
C LYS A 70 -15.87 4.99 4.79
N SER A 71 -15.06 4.37 3.96
CA SER A 71 -15.37 2.97 3.72
C SER A 71 -15.11 2.26 5.06
N ASP A 72 -16.15 1.96 5.79
CA ASP A 72 -16.03 1.28 7.08
C ASP A 72 -15.48 -0.12 6.77
N LEU A 73 -14.17 -0.31 6.95
CA LEU A 73 -13.50 -1.59 6.72
C LEU A 73 -14.06 -2.70 7.62
N LYS A 74 -14.95 -2.35 8.58
CA LYS A 74 -15.62 -3.32 9.45
C LYS A 74 -16.48 -4.31 8.68
N ASP A 75 -17.12 -3.87 7.60
CA ASP A 75 -17.99 -4.70 6.77
C ASP A 75 -17.27 -5.26 5.52
N ALA A 76 -15.98 -5.03 5.38
CA ALA A 76 -15.18 -5.48 4.24
C ALA A 76 -15.22 -7.01 4.11
N LYS A 77 -15.36 -7.49 2.88
CA LYS A 77 -15.41 -8.91 2.52
C LYS A 77 -14.37 -9.24 1.48
N VAL A 78 -13.89 -10.48 1.51
CA VAL A 78 -12.99 -10.98 0.47
C VAL A 78 -13.66 -10.84 -0.91
N GLY A 79 -12.98 -10.18 -1.83
CA GLY A 79 -13.47 -9.87 -3.17
C GLY A 79 -13.97 -8.43 -3.34
N ASP A 80 -14.15 -7.65 -2.26
CA ASP A 80 -14.48 -6.24 -2.37
C ASP A 80 -13.34 -5.49 -3.04
N LYS A 81 -13.70 -4.50 -3.88
CA LYS A 81 -12.73 -3.72 -4.65
C LYS A 81 -12.80 -2.25 -4.28
N THR A 82 -11.66 -1.61 -4.32
CA THR A 82 -11.52 -0.17 -4.17
C THR A 82 -10.52 0.38 -5.16
N THR A 83 -10.59 1.67 -5.44
CA THR A 83 -9.57 2.37 -6.23
C THR A 83 -8.71 3.20 -5.29
N ILE A 84 -7.40 3.07 -5.43
CA ILE A 84 -6.41 3.81 -4.65
C ILE A 84 -5.62 4.70 -5.62
N LYS A 85 -5.66 6.01 -5.37
CA LYS A 85 -4.85 6.98 -6.10
C LYS A 85 -3.51 7.12 -5.42
N LEU A 86 -2.46 6.71 -6.09
CA LEU A 86 -1.07 6.86 -5.65
C LEU A 86 -0.50 8.16 -6.21
N ASP A 87 0.04 9.00 -5.32
CA ASP A 87 0.64 10.28 -5.71
C ASP A 87 1.87 10.04 -6.63
N GLY A 88 1.86 10.66 -7.81
CA GLY A 88 2.91 10.51 -8.82
C GLY A 88 2.92 9.18 -9.59
N LEU A 89 2.11 8.18 -9.19
CA LEU A 89 2.08 6.86 -9.85
C LEU A 89 0.78 6.59 -10.61
N GLY A 90 -0.36 7.17 -10.21
CA GLY A 90 -1.64 6.97 -10.89
C GLY A 90 -2.73 6.36 -10.01
N GLU A 91 -3.79 5.85 -10.65
CA GLU A 91 -4.93 5.20 -9.97
C GLU A 91 -4.94 3.70 -10.25
N PHE A 92 -5.07 2.91 -9.19
CA PHE A 92 -5.02 1.46 -9.26
C PHE A 92 -6.18 0.83 -8.50
N ALA A 93 -6.74 -0.22 -9.06
CA ALA A 93 -7.69 -1.07 -8.35
C ALA A 93 -6.94 -1.94 -7.33
N ALA A 94 -7.56 -2.13 -6.16
CA ALA A 94 -7.09 -3.06 -5.14
C ALA A 94 -8.26 -3.90 -4.64
N THR A 95 -8.01 -5.19 -4.43
CA THR A 95 -9.01 -6.17 -4.00
C THR A 95 -8.71 -6.65 -2.59
N VAL A 96 -9.74 -6.80 -1.76
CA VAL A 96 -9.65 -7.42 -0.43
C VAL A 96 -9.41 -8.92 -0.60
N HIS A 97 -8.29 -9.43 -0.10
CA HIS A 97 -7.90 -10.83 -0.17
C HIS A 97 -8.02 -11.60 1.13
N LYS A 98 -7.92 -10.88 2.26
CA LYS A 98 -8.05 -11.48 3.59
C LYS A 98 -8.68 -10.49 4.57
N VAL A 99 -9.52 -11.01 5.44
CA VAL A 99 -10.19 -10.25 6.51
C VAL A 99 -9.98 -11.00 7.81
N THR A 100 -9.51 -10.30 8.83
CA THR A 100 -9.42 -10.77 10.21
C THR A 100 -10.37 -9.98 11.09
N ASP A 101 -10.39 -10.22 12.39
CA ASP A 101 -11.25 -9.50 13.33
C ASP A 101 -10.88 -8.00 13.37
N ASP A 102 -9.60 -7.66 13.28
CA ASP A 102 -9.04 -6.32 13.45
C ASP A 102 -8.46 -5.70 12.17
N LYS A 103 -8.21 -6.49 11.11
CA LYS A 103 -7.49 -6.03 9.90
C LYS A 103 -8.11 -6.53 8.61
N VAL A 104 -7.77 -5.79 7.55
CA VAL A 104 -8.09 -6.14 6.17
C VAL A 104 -6.81 -6.11 5.34
N MET A 105 -6.59 -7.14 4.53
CA MET A 105 -5.50 -7.21 3.56
C MET A 105 -6.02 -6.91 2.17
N LEU A 106 -5.43 -5.94 1.51
CA LEU A 106 -5.66 -5.64 0.10
C LEU A 106 -4.40 -5.96 -0.71
N ILE A 107 -4.62 -6.49 -1.91
CA ILE A 107 -3.58 -6.61 -2.94
C ILE A 107 -4.02 -5.76 -4.12
N PHE A 108 -3.10 -4.98 -4.69
CA PHE A 108 -3.34 -4.24 -5.91
C PHE A 108 -3.62 -5.22 -7.06
N ASP A 109 -4.60 -4.92 -7.92
CA ASP A 109 -4.99 -5.83 -9.00
C ASP A 109 -3.91 -5.91 -10.10
N ASP A 110 -3.25 -4.76 -10.39
CA ASP A 110 -2.18 -4.64 -11.36
C ASP A 110 -0.87 -4.15 -10.73
N TYR A 111 0.22 -4.17 -11.50
CA TYR A 111 1.52 -3.71 -11.06
C TYR A 111 1.55 -2.18 -11.01
N VAL A 112 2.03 -1.63 -9.88
CA VAL A 112 2.12 -0.17 -9.67
C VAL A 112 3.47 0.39 -10.12
N ALA A 113 4.46 -0.46 -10.32
CA ALA A 113 5.80 -0.11 -10.75
C ALA A 113 6.46 -1.32 -11.42
N ASP A 114 7.54 -1.08 -12.16
CA ASP A 114 8.46 -2.09 -12.67
C ASP A 114 9.86 -1.79 -12.09
N ARG A 115 10.39 -2.74 -11.28
CA ARG A 115 11.63 -2.53 -10.52
C ARG A 115 12.41 -3.84 -10.30
N PRO A 116 13.75 -3.78 -10.14
CA PRO A 116 14.50 -4.92 -9.65
C PRO A 116 14.19 -5.22 -8.18
N MET A 117 14.32 -6.49 -7.81
CA MET A 117 14.29 -6.88 -6.40
C MET A 117 15.53 -6.35 -5.66
N ASN A 118 16.71 -6.54 -6.27
CA ASN A 118 17.99 -6.02 -5.82
C ASN A 118 18.87 -5.65 -7.03
N GLU A 119 19.36 -4.42 -7.10
CA GLU A 119 20.27 -3.99 -8.16
C GLU A 119 21.59 -4.77 -8.14
N SER A 120 22.03 -5.22 -6.98
CA SER A 120 23.24 -6.05 -6.80
C SER A 120 23.11 -7.47 -7.36
N GLY A 121 21.92 -7.90 -7.80
CA GLY A 121 21.68 -9.23 -8.38
C GLY A 121 21.79 -10.40 -7.40
N THR A 122 21.75 -10.17 -6.08
CA THR A 122 21.81 -11.21 -5.06
C THR A 122 20.49 -11.36 -4.32
N ASN A 123 20.20 -12.56 -3.81
CA ASN A 123 19.09 -12.81 -2.89
C ASN A 123 19.51 -12.85 -1.41
N LYS A 124 20.76 -12.46 -1.11
CA LYS A 124 21.27 -12.42 0.25
C LYS A 124 20.45 -11.45 1.12
N GLY A 125 20.03 -11.91 2.29
CA GLY A 125 19.17 -11.16 3.22
C GLY A 125 17.68 -11.27 2.89
N GLY A 126 17.33 -11.94 1.77
CA GLY A 126 15.95 -12.14 1.35
C GLY A 126 15.24 -10.83 1.01
N PHE A 127 13.92 -10.90 0.94
CA PHE A 127 13.08 -9.73 0.65
C PHE A 127 13.27 -8.61 1.69
N LYS A 128 13.45 -8.96 2.96
CA LYS A 128 13.57 -7.99 4.07
C LYS A 128 14.68 -6.96 3.83
N ASP A 129 15.81 -7.40 3.31
CA ASP A 129 16.97 -6.53 3.09
C ASP A 129 17.05 -6.00 1.64
N SER A 130 16.04 -6.30 0.80
CA SER A 130 16.02 -5.96 -0.62
C SER A 130 15.82 -4.46 -0.86
N ASP A 131 16.28 -4.00 -2.03
CA ASP A 131 16.05 -2.63 -2.49
C ASP A 131 14.57 -2.39 -2.78
N LEU A 132 13.84 -3.41 -3.25
CA LEU A 132 12.39 -3.34 -3.44
C LEU A 132 11.65 -3.13 -2.12
N ASN A 133 12.04 -3.83 -1.05
CA ASN A 133 11.44 -3.63 0.27
C ASN A 133 11.68 -2.22 0.81
N LYS A 134 12.88 -1.67 0.62
CA LYS A 134 13.19 -0.28 0.97
C LYS A 134 12.30 0.70 0.21
N TRP A 135 12.13 0.48 -1.11
CA TRP A 135 11.26 1.31 -1.94
C TRP A 135 9.79 1.27 -1.47
N LEU A 136 9.27 0.10 -1.10
CA LEU A 136 7.92 -0.05 -0.56
C LEU A 136 7.72 0.77 0.71
N HIS A 137 8.73 0.79 1.60
CA HIS A 137 8.67 1.50 2.88
C HIS A 137 9.08 2.98 2.79
N THR A 138 9.45 3.48 1.62
CA THR A 138 9.81 4.88 1.39
C THR A 138 8.93 5.51 0.30
N GLU A 139 9.23 5.31 -0.96
CA GLU A 139 8.57 5.96 -2.09
C GLU A 139 7.11 5.53 -2.23
N PHE A 140 6.83 4.21 -2.24
CA PHE A 140 5.46 3.71 -2.34
C PHE A 140 4.62 4.11 -1.12
N LEU A 141 5.17 3.98 0.09
CA LEU A 141 4.48 4.40 1.31
C LEU A 141 4.09 5.87 1.24
N ASN A 142 4.98 6.74 0.74
CA ASN A 142 4.71 8.17 0.60
C ASN A 142 3.69 8.49 -0.51
N ALA A 143 3.59 7.64 -1.54
CA ALA A 143 2.59 7.76 -2.60
C ALA A 143 1.17 7.38 -2.15
N LEU A 144 1.02 6.58 -1.08
CA LEU A 144 -0.29 6.20 -0.56
C LEU A 144 -1.04 7.42 0.00
N PRO A 145 -2.38 7.51 -0.20
CA PRO A 145 -3.21 8.53 0.44
C PRO A 145 -3.09 8.48 1.96
N TYR A 146 -3.19 9.64 2.61
CA TYR A 146 -3.13 9.72 4.07
C TYR A 146 -4.14 8.78 4.76
N SER A 147 -5.37 8.68 4.25
CA SER A 147 -6.42 7.80 4.79
C SER A 147 -6.04 6.32 4.83
N ILE A 148 -5.25 5.88 3.86
CA ILE A 148 -4.69 4.52 3.81
C ILE A 148 -3.51 4.43 4.78
N ARG A 149 -2.56 5.39 4.74
CA ARG A 149 -1.38 5.41 5.61
C ARG A 149 -1.72 5.43 7.09
N ALA A 150 -2.75 6.19 7.48
CA ALA A 150 -3.20 6.30 8.87
C ALA A 150 -3.69 4.97 9.46
N ARG A 151 -4.13 4.03 8.61
CA ARG A 151 -4.60 2.69 8.99
C ARG A 151 -3.61 1.59 8.67
N LEU A 152 -2.51 1.91 8.00
CA LEU A 152 -1.55 0.93 7.51
C LEU A 152 -0.79 0.30 8.69
N THR A 153 -0.75 -1.02 8.73
CA THR A 153 0.04 -1.78 9.71
C THR A 153 1.20 -2.51 9.07
N ASP A 154 1.10 -2.79 7.76
CA ASP A 154 2.17 -3.45 7.02
C ASP A 154 2.04 -3.17 5.53
N VAL A 155 3.17 -3.14 4.83
CA VAL A 155 3.26 -3.06 3.37
C VAL A 155 4.32 -4.03 2.88
N THR A 156 3.96 -4.84 1.89
CA THR A 156 4.81 -5.91 1.36
C THR A 156 4.42 -6.26 -0.08
N ILE A 157 4.86 -7.41 -0.57
CA ILE A 157 4.35 -8.08 -1.77
C ILE A 157 3.97 -9.52 -1.44
N PRO A 158 3.13 -10.21 -2.23
CA PRO A 158 2.67 -11.56 -1.91
C PRO A 158 3.80 -12.60 -1.82
N THR A 159 3.52 -13.69 -1.11
CA THR A 159 4.39 -14.87 -1.04
C THR A 159 4.01 -15.94 -2.05
N VAL A 160 4.88 -16.93 -2.22
CA VAL A 160 4.58 -18.19 -2.94
C VAL A 160 3.41 -18.91 -2.28
N GLY A 161 3.39 -18.98 -0.94
CA GLY A 161 2.29 -19.57 -0.19
C GLY A 161 0.95 -18.90 -0.46
N GLU A 162 0.89 -17.57 -0.43
CA GLU A 162 -0.32 -16.78 -0.71
C GLU A 162 -0.80 -16.94 -2.15
N MET A 163 0.12 -17.00 -3.11
CA MET A 163 -0.23 -17.10 -4.52
C MET A 163 -0.54 -18.53 -4.95
N PHE A 164 0.22 -19.55 -4.50
CA PHE A 164 0.18 -20.91 -5.03
C PHE A 164 -0.11 -22.00 -3.99
N GLY A 165 0.10 -21.74 -2.69
CA GLY A 165 -0.28 -22.63 -1.59
C GLY A 165 0.68 -23.80 -1.35
N TRP A 166 1.89 -23.76 -1.87
CA TRP A 166 2.91 -24.80 -1.68
C TRP A 166 2.50 -26.20 -2.16
N TYR A 167 1.56 -26.30 -3.12
CA TYR A 167 1.12 -27.58 -3.65
C TYR A 167 2.12 -28.21 -4.63
N ASP A 168 2.84 -27.35 -5.38
CA ASP A 168 3.81 -27.80 -6.36
C ASP A 168 5.12 -28.27 -5.67
N GLU A 169 5.63 -29.42 -6.10
CA GLU A 169 6.90 -29.95 -5.61
C GLU A 169 8.07 -29.07 -6.06
N TRP A 170 7.98 -28.50 -7.23
CA TRP A 170 9.01 -27.59 -7.74
C TRP A 170 9.14 -26.38 -6.83
N ASP A 171 8.03 -25.73 -6.43
CA ASP A 171 8.04 -24.58 -5.51
C ASP A 171 8.70 -24.96 -4.18
N ARG A 172 8.31 -26.13 -3.60
CA ARG A 172 8.88 -26.62 -2.34
C ARG A 172 10.38 -26.91 -2.41
N ASN A 173 10.86 -27.33 -3.56
CA ASN A 173 12.27 -27.67 -3.75
C ASN A 173 13.15 -26.45 -4.00
N HIS A 174 12.60 -25.37 -4.56
CA HIS A 174 13.40 -24.23 -5.03
C HIS A 174 13.31 -22.98 -4.16
N PHE A 175 12.20 -22.73 -3.46
CA PHE A 175 12.02 -21.52 -2.68
C PHE A 175 12.17 -21.72 -1.18
N GLU A 176 12.66 -20.68 -0.51
CA GLU A 176 12.57 -20.58 0.93
C GLU A 176 11.09 -20.59 1.34
N ALA A 177 10.76 -21.47 2.30
CA ALA A 177 9.38 -21.65 2.71
C ALA A 177 8.87 -20.45 3.50
N ASP A 178 7.62 -20.11 3.28
CA ASP A 178 6.80 -19.29 4.17
C ASP A 178 5.73 -20.16 4.86
N ASN A 179 5.01 -19.59 5.80
CA ASN A 179 3.92 -20.27 6.51
C ASN A 179 2.54 -19.91 5.98
N ASP A 180 2.48 -19.20 4.85
CA ASP A 180 1.25 -18.69 4.30
C ASP A 180 0.45 -19.77 3.58
N LYS A 181 -0.86 -19.60 3.61
CA LYS A 181 -1.81 -20.46 2.88
C LYS A 181 -2.30 -19.71 1.65
N GLN A 182 -2.57 -20.48 0.59
CA GLN A 182 -3.12 -19.89 -0.62
C GLN A 182 -4.37 -19.06 -0.35
N LEU A 183 -4.34 -17.83 -0.80
CA LEU A 183 -5.47 -16.92 -0.71
C LEU A 183 -6.64 -17.44 -1.55
N PRO A 184 -7.89 -17.38 -1.04
CA PRO A 184 -9.05 -17.94 -1.72
C PRO A 184 -9.20 -17.49 -3.18
N LEU A 185 -8.99 -16.19 -3.44
CA LEU A 185 -9.09 -15.63 -4.79
C LEU A 185 -7.95 -16.07 -5.70
N MET A 186 -6.75 -16.33 -5.16
CA MET A 186 -5.56 -16.76 -5.92
C MET A 186 -5.63 -18.23 -6.36
N LYS A 187 -6.62 -19.01 -5.89
CA LYS A 187 -6.92 -20.35 -6.44
C LYS A 187 -7.29 -20.28 -7.92
N GLN A 188 -7.88 -19.18 -8.35
CA GLN A 188 -8.16 -18.92 -9.76
C GLN A 188 -6.93 -18.31 -10.43
N ARG A 189 -6.32 -19.03 -11.37
CA ARG A 189 -5.09 -18.61 -12.07
C ARG A 189 -5.16 -17.20 -12.65
N ARG A 190 -6.31 -16.81 -13.23
CA ARG A 190 -6.52 -15.46 -13.79
C ARG A 190 -6.26 -14.34 -12.78
N ASN A 191 -6.52 -14.56 -11.50
CA ASN A 191 -6.32 -13.55 -10.46
C ASN A 191 -4.84 -13.38 -10.06
N ARG A 192 -3.97 -14.28 -10.51
CA ARG A 192 -2.52 -14.20 -10.35
C ARG A 192 -1.84 -13.42 -11.47
N VAL A 193 -2.52 -13.28 -12.62
CA VAL A 193 -2.06 -12.45 -13.74
C VAL A 193 -2.29 -10.99 -13.40
N ALA A 194 -1.32 -10.15 -13.67
CA ALA A 194 -1.40 -8.70 -13.52
C ALA A 194 -0.69 -8.01 -14.70
N TYR A 195 -0.96 -6.72 -14.88
CA TYR A 195 -0.50 -5.96 -16.03
C TYR A 195 0.34 -4.77 -15.58
N TYR A 196 1.30 -4.40 -16.42
CA TYR A 196 2.00 -3.13 -16.35
C TYR A 196 1.91 -2.46 -17.73
N ASN A 197 1.44 -1.21 -17.78
CA ASN A 197 1.23 -0.48 -19.04
C ASN A 197 0.41 -1.27 -20.09
N ASN A 198 -0.63 -1.99 -19.64
CA ASN A 198 -1.50 -2.87 -20.45
C ASN A 198 -0.81 -4.12 -21.04
N GLU A 199 0.38 -4.45 -20.61
CA GLU A 199 1.07 -5.68 -20.99
C GLU A 199 1.13 -6.66 -19.83
N CYS A 200 0.92 -7.96 -20.13
CA CYS A 200 1.06 -9.04 -19.15
C CYS A 200 2.53 -9.21 -18.82
N GLU A 201 2.89 -8.93 -17.58
CA GLU A 201 4.28 -8.95 -17.14
C GLU A 201 4.55 -10.02 -16.09
N PHE A 202 5.84 -10.28 -15.83
CA PHE A 202 6.27 -11.00 -14.65
C PHE A 202 6.12 -10.09 -13.42
N GLY A 203 5.81 -10.67 -12.26
CA GLY A 203 5.72 -9.94 -11.01
C GLY A 203 6.49 -10.61 -9.89
N TRP A 204 7.08 -9.81 -9.02
CA TRP A 204 7.86 -10.29 -7.89
C TRP A 204 7.00 -10.92 -6.80
N LEU A 205 7.58 -11.96 -6.15
CA LEU A 205 7.13 -12.50 -4.88
C LEU A 205 8.24 -12.40 -3.83
N ARG A 206 7.89 -12.45 -2.55
CA ARG A 206 8.83 -12.26 -1.43
C ARG A 206 9.90 -13.36 -1.29
N ASN A 207 9.60 -14.58 -1.74
CA ASN A 207 10.44 -15.73 -1.48
C ASN A 207 11.73 -15.68 -2.28
N ALA A 208 12.86 -15.68 -1.59
CA ALA A 208 14.14 -15.98 -2.20
C ALA A 208 14.21 -17.46 -2.59
N THR A 209 15.04 -17.78 -3.57
CA THR A 209 15.39 -19.18 -3.83
C THR A 209 16.32 -19.71 -2.73
N LYS A 210 16.19 -21.00 -2.43
CA LYS A 210 17.11 -21.72 -1.54
C LYS A 210 18.53 -21.57 -2.03
N LYS A 211 19.47 -21.42 -1.11
CA LYS A 211 20.89 -21.20 -1.43
C LYS A 211 21.49 -22.30 -2.28
N GLU A 212 21.05 -23.54 -2.07
CA GLU A 212 21.49 -24.73 -2.82
C GLU A 212 21.08 -24.67 -4.28
N PHE A 213 19.98 -23.97 -4.58
CA PHE A 213 19.51 -23.76 -5.94
C PHE A 213 20.14 -22.53 -6.58
N SER A 214 20.03 -21.36 -5.93
CA SER A 214 20.64 -20.12 -6.41
C SER A 214 20.73 -19.06 -5.31
N ALA A 215 21.82 -18.30 -5.31
CA ALA A 215 22.01 -17.13 -4.44
C ALA A 215 21.64 -15.79 -5.11
N ALA A 216 20.96 -15.84 -6.27
CA ALA A 216 20.70 -14.66 -7.09
C ALA A 216 19.25 -14.51 -7.56
N LEU A 217 18.38 -15.48 -7.23
CA LEU A 217 17.01 -15.50 -7.76
C LEU A 217 15.98 -15.28 -6.66
N PHE A 218 14.84 -14.70 -7.07
CA PHE A 218 13.61 -14.62 -6.28
C PHE A 218 12.45 -15.24 -7.03
N ALA A 219 11.44 -15.68 -6.29
CA ALA A 219 10.19 -16.16 -6.84
C ALA A 219 9.47 -15.03 -7.60
N SER A 220 8.77 -15.41 -8.64
CA SER A 220 7.94 -14.52 -9.45
C SER A 220 6.68 -15.23 -9.95
N VAL A 221 5.70 -14.46 -10.37
CA VAL A 221 4.56 -14.93 -11.17
C VAL A 221 4.84 -14.55 -12.60
N ASN A 222 4.73 -15.49 -13.55
CA ASN A 222 4.87 -15.16 -14.97
C ASN A 222 3.55 -14.61 -15.54
N GLY A 223 3.60 -14.05 -16.76
CA GLY A 223 2.42 -13.47 -17.43
C GLY A 223 1.25 -14.45 -17.65
N GLY A 224 1.47 -15.77 -17.52
CA GLY A 224 0.42 -16.78 -17.54
C GLY A 224 -0.16 -17.11 -16.15
N GLY A 225 0.30 -16.48 -15.08
CA GLY A 225 -0.14 -16.75 -13.71
C GLY A 225 0.44 -18.03 -13.10
N PHE A 226 1.60 -18.48 -13.55
CA PHE A 226 2.34 -19.63 -13.00
C PHE A 226 3.54 -19.17 -12.19
N SER A 227 3.96 -20.01 -11.25
CA SER A 227 5.18 -19.82 -10.48
C SER A 227 6.41 -19.87 -11.37
N ASN A 228 7.39 -19.04 -11.06
CA ASN A 228 8.68 -18.95 -11.73
C ASN A 228 9.72 -18.35 -10.77
N CYS A 229 10.99 -18.28 -11.20
CA CYS A 229 12.02 -17.52 -10.52
C CYS A 229 12.87 -16.73 -11.51
N ASN A 230 13.39 -15.59 -11.07
CA ASN A 230 14.15 -14.69 -11.92
C ASN A 230 15.27 -14.00 -11.14
N GLY A 231 16.29 -13.53 -11.90
CA GLY A 231 17.44 -12.80 -11.37
C GLY A 231 17.01 -11.54 -10.62
N ALA A 232 17.53 -11.36 -9.41
CA ALA A 232 17.16 -10.24 -8.53
C ALA A 232 17.38 -8.85 -9.15
N SER A 233 18.29 -8.72 -10.13
CA SER A 233 18.56 -7.47 -10.86
C SER A 233 17.67 -7.23 -12.08
N ASN A 234 16.81 -8.18 -12.44
CA ASN A 234 15.82 -7.95 -13.49
C ASN A 234 14.74 -7.00 -12.99
N SER A 235 14.22 -6.14 -13.86
CA SER A 235 13.03 -5.35 -13.58
C SER A 235 11.78 -6.16 -13.89
N PHE A 236 10.87 -6.22 -12.90
CA PHE A 236 9.56 -6.86 -13.03
C PHE A 236 8.50 -6.10 -12.24
N GLY A 237 7.25 -6.39 -12.55
CA GLY A 237 6.10 -5.76 -11.93
C GLY A 237 6.05 -5.92 -10.42
N VAL A 238 5.75 -4.83 -9.74
CA VAL A 238 5.55 -4.79 -8.29
C VAL A 238 4.06 -4.70 -8.00
N ARG A 239 3.54 -5.69 -7.31
CA ARG A 239 2.14 -5.80 -6.88
C ARG A 239 2.07 -5.70 -5.36
N PRO A 240 1.89 -4.50 -4.79
CA PRO A 240 1.88 -4.32 -3.35
C PRO A 240 0.73 -5.04 -2.66
N GLU A 241 1.00 -5.49 -1.45
CA GLU A 241 0.05 -5.98 -0.47
C GLU A 241 0.09 -5.04 0.73
N ILE A 242 -1.08 -4.54 1.15
CA ILE A 242 -1.20 -3.64 2.29
C ILE A 242 -2.17 -4.19 3.33
N TRP A 243 -1.80 -4.04 4.60
CA TRP A 243 -2.63 -4.41 5.73
C TRP A 243 -3.15 -3.17 6.45
N LEU A 244 -4.46 -3.07 6.59
CA LEU A 244 -5.13 -1.92 7.20
C LEU A 244 -5.89 -2.34 8.45
N VAL A 245 -5.86 -1.51 9.50
CA VAL A 245 -6.74 -1.64 10.68
C VAL A 245 -8.17 -1.29 10.25
N LYS A 246 -9.14 -2.03 10.81
CA LYS A 246 -10.58 -1.77 10.62
C LYS A 246 -11.07 -0.54 11.35
#